data_b4a94c5dc43f68ee8e1744a2661a62e3
#
_entry.id   b4a94c5dc43f68ee8e1744a2661a62e3
#
_cell.length_a   1.000
_cell.length_b   1.000
_cell.length_c   1.000
_cell.angle_alpha   90.00
_cell.angle_beta   90.00
_cell.angle_gamma   90.00
#
_symmetry.space_group_name_H-M   'P 1'
#
loop_
_entity.id
_entity.type
_entity.pdbx_description
1 polymer ?
#
loop_
_entity_poly.entity_id
_entity_poly.type
_entity_poly.pdbx_seq_one_letter_code
_entity_poly.pdbx_strand_id
1 'polypeptide(L)'
;MSGQGPLRKFVGQDKGRAKFSVTVPRPEPLPHVDRLLAGAVRVDITPPPGMPKAGYSSNAHDGCGFRSRLRAHVLHLRCGTSSIALVQCDLLGGSSVVQHLVADAIRDRTDIPLAGLMMGATHTHAGPGQFSGTDFYNRFASNRGGFDPAWTQFLVDRIAGAVIEAHDTRQPARLAFGSTEVWGSTRNRSLDPHVQNETVLDKRLDPQRKFANINPELQLLRVDSDPEDGTGSTPIGTAVIFSVHGTGISQHAHEYNADLWAYLVDELGHRIETSRGTRGVVGAMEGTHADMAPALHPGRAGHLEARRLGRQIGGEAAELYADLADELTATPDLACGFREVNLEGGASIDGIRLPDRPAVGAALVAGAMENLTPVIHAIPPFKAGFPKPFDVSGPQAQKWVLGSKWLQPLILPLKGFPRLVPVHVLQIGATAIVGLPFEVTVESGRRIAAAANAALPPDSSIGRVVVSSVANEYFGYVATAEEYSRQYYEGGHTLYGPNTQRFVAAHVAKLMGEVATLDAVLPVVSDVAPQRSWDLKVHRYL
;
A
#
# COMPACT_ATOMS: atom_id res chain seq x y z
N MET A 1 14.70 23.42 -21.93
CA MET A 1 15.13 22.16 -22.61
C MET A 1 14.22 21.09 -22.11
N SER A 2 13.31 20.56 -22.95
CA SER A 2 12.40 19.47 -22.56
C SER A 2 13.19 18.17 -22.46
N GLY A 3 13.69 17.84 -21.27
CA GLY A 3 14.27 16.54 -20.99
C GLY A 3 13.22 15.47 -21.25
N GLN A 4 13.45 14.61 -22.22
CA GLN A 4 12.62 13.42 -22.40
C GLN A 4 12.81 12.57 -21.15
N GLY A 5 11.72 12.29 -20.40
CA GLY A 5 11.75 11.45 -19.23
C GLY A 5 12.27 10.03 -19.55
N PRO A 6 12.76 9.28 -18.55
CA PRO A 6 13.44 8.01 -18.74
C PRO A 6 12.64 6.99 -19.53
N LEU A 7 11.32 6.92 -19.36
CA LEU A 7 10.46 5.97 -20.10
C LEU A 7 10.36 6.27 -21.59
N ARG A 8 10.47 7.54 -22.02
CA ARG A 8 10.46 7.90 -23.45
C ARG A 8 11.69 7.39 -24.18
N LYS A 9 12.82 7.24 -23.48
CA LYS A 9 14.06 6.69 -24.06
C LYS A 9 14.01 5.18 -24.26
N PHE A 10 13.13 4.48 -23.54
CA PHE A 10 13.08 3.01 -23.47
C PHE A 10 11.88 2.35 -24.13
N VAL A 11 10.91 3.13 -24.61
CA VAL A 11 9.84 2.59 -25.46
C VAL A 11 10.46 2.30 -26.84
N GLY A 12 11.15 1.16 -26.93
CA GLY A 12 11.63 0.64 -28.19
C GLY A 12 10.46 0.29 -29.10
N GLN A 13 10.57 0.54 -30.39
CA GLN A 13 9.59 0.15 -31.42
C GLN A 13 9.41 -1.37 -31.55
N ASP A 14 10.07 -2.17 -30.68
CA ASP A 14 10.17 -3.60 -30.79
C ASP A 14 9.01 -4.32 -30.07
N LYS A 15 7.99 -4.72 -30.84
CA LYS A 15 6.98 -5.72 -30.50
C LYS A 15 5.95 -5.36 -29.42
N GLY A 16 5.67 -4.09 -29.15
CA GLY A 16 4.63 -3.68 -28.18
C GLY A 16 5.01 -4.01 -26.72
N ARG A 17 6.29 -3.90 -26.37
CA ARG A 17 6.82 -4.02 -24.99
C ARG A 17 7.66 -2.81 -24.63
N ALA A 18 7.49 -2.32 -23.39
CA ALA A 18 8.34 -1.30 -22.79
C ALA A 18 9.47 -2.00 -22.03
N LYS A 19 10.72 -1.67 -22.38
CA LYS A 19 11.93 -2.21 -21.73
C LYS A 19 12.74 -1.05 -21.16
N PHE A 20 13.09 -1.13 -19.91
CA PHE A 20 13.91 -0.14 -19.23
C PHE A 20 14.57 -0.73 -17.99
N SER A 21 15.61 -0.05 -17.52
CA SER A 21 16.34 -0.45 -16.32
C SER A 21 16.80 0.79 -15.54
N VAL A 22 16.98 0.60 -14.25
CA VAL A 22 17.47 1.59 -13.30
C VAL A 22 18.61 1.00 -12.50
N THR A 23 19.68 1.77 -12.31
CA THR A 23 20.76 1.42 -11.37
C THR A 23 20.34 1.81 -9.95
N VAL A 24 20.43 0.86 -9.02
CA VAL A 24 20.21 1.11 -7.60
C VAL A 24 21.57 1.41 -6.95
N PRO A 25 21.81 2.65 -6.53
CA PRO A 25 23.07 3.01 -5.87
C PRO A 25 23.14 2.35 -4.48
N ARG A 26 24.36 2.13 -4.01
CA ARG A 26 24.55 1.78 -2.60
C ARG A 26 24.26 3.02 -1.75
N PRO A 27 23.66 2.85 -0.57
CA PRO A 27 23.49 3.96 0.36
C PRO A 27 24.83 4.55 0.77
N GLU A 28 24.88 5.87 0.85
CA GLU A 28 26.04 6.62 1.36
C GLU A 28 25.68 7.30 2.68
N PRO A 29 26.67 7.50 3.59
CA PRO A 29 26.42 8.23 4.84
C PRO A 29 25.97 9.66 4.55
N LEU A 30 24.90 10.09 5.21
CA LEU A 30 24.47 11.48 5.15
C LEU A 30 25.09 12.29 6.30
N PRO A 31 25.37 13.59 6.09
CA PRO A 31 25.77 14.48 7.18
C PRO A 31 24.74 14.45 8.32
N HIS A 32 25.19 14.49 9.56
CA HIS A 32 24.29 14.52 10.72
C HIS A 32 23.53 15.85 10.81
N VAL A 33 22.23 15.78 11.13
CA VAL A 33 21.35 16.93 11.37
C VAL A 33 20.72 16.76 12.76
N ASP A 34 20.99 17.68 13.68
CA ASP A 34 20.62 17.56 15.10
C ASP A 34 19.10 17.65 15.34
N ARG A 35 18.38 18.35 14.48
CA ARG A 35 16.94 18.62 14.63
C ARG A 35 16.19 18.25 13.37
N LEU A 36 14.93 17.90 13.54
CA LEU A 36 14.03 17.58 12.42
C LEU A 36 13.89 18.76 11.44
N LEU A 37 14.13 18.48 10.17
CA LEU A 37 13.70 19.31 9.06
C LEU A 37 12.58 18.56 8.33
N ALA A 38 11.49 19.28 7.99
CA ALA A 38 10.38 18.70 7.27
C ALA A 38 9.82 19.62 6.20
N GLY A 39 9.33 19.03 5.11
CA GLY A 39 8.62 19.71 4.05
C GLY A 39 7.50 18.83 3.51
N ALA A 40 6.43 19.44 3.00
CA ALA A 40 5.32 18.68 2.47
C ALA A 40 4.73 19.34 1.22
N VAL A 41 4.38 18.52 0.23
CA VAL A 41 3.82 18.97 -1.05
C VAL A 41 2.67 18.06 -1.47
N ARG A 42 1.63 18.66 -2.02
CA ARG A 42 0.50 17.96 -2.63
C ARG A 42 0.46 18.22 -4.12
N VAL A 43 0.42 17.17 -4.92
CA VAL A 43 0.39 17.27 -6.37
C VAL A 43 -0.80 16.54 -6.97
N ASP A 44 -1.34 17.07 -8.08
CA ASP A 44 -2.42 16.44 -8.84
C ASP A 44 -1.86 15.33 -9.75
N ILE A 45 -2.38 14.11 -9.59
CA ILE A 45 -2.08 12.94 -10.40
C ILE A 45 -3.33 12.42 -11.13
N THR A 46 -4.36 13.25 -11.31
CA THR A 46 -5.57 12.85 -12.02
C THR A 46 -5.25 12.56 -13.49
N PRO A 47 -5.61 11.38 -14.02
CA PRO A 47 -5.35 11.03 -15.41
C PRO A 47 -6.27 11.79 -16.37
N PRO A 48 -5.94 11.82 -17.67
CA PRO A 48 -6.88 12.26 -18.69
C PRO A 48 -8.10 11.32 -18.74
N PRO A 49 -9.27 11.80 -19.20
CA PRO A 49 -10.42 10.94 -19.46
C PRO A 49 -10.09 9.82 -20.46
N GLY A 50 -10.75 8.67 -20.30
CA GLY A 50 -10.62 7.52 -21.20
C GLY A 50 -9.60 6.47 -20.75
N MET A 51 -8.88 6.67 -19.64
CA MET A 51 -8.05 5.62 -19.09
C MET A 51 -8.87 4.61 -18.28
N PRO A 52 -8.56 3.30 -18.35
CA PRO A 52 -9.28 2.27 -17.63
C PRO A 52 -9.01 2.38 -16.12
N LYS A 53 -10.08 2.35 -15.32
CA LYS A 53 -9.98 2.29 -13.87
C LYS A 53 -9.53 0.89 -13.44
N ALA A 54 -8.89 0.81 -12.27
CA ALA A 54 -8.42 -0.44 -11.68
C ALA A 54 -9.20 -0.80 -10.42
N GLY A 55 -9.16 -2.09 -10.03
CA GLY A 55 -9.74 -2.64 -8.80
C GLY A 55 -10.95 -3.55 -9.04
N TYR A 56 -11.76 -3.28 -10.06
CA TYR A 56 -12.91 -4.11 -10.41
C TYR A 56 -12.67 -5.06 -11.60
N SER A 57 -11.41 -5.25 -11.99
CA SER A 57 -11.02 -6.16 -13.08
C SER A 57 -11.83 -5.88 -14.36
N SER A 58 -12.37 -6.92 -15.01
CA SER A 58 -13.20 -6.79 -16.21
C SER A 58 -14.51 -6.01 -16.02
N ASN A 59 -14.94 -5.82 -14.78
CA ASN A 59 -16.14 -5.03 -14.44
C ASN A 59 -15.83 -3.54 -14.26
N ALA A 60 -14.56 -3.13 -14.35
CA ALA A 60 -14.18 -1.73 -14.33
C ALA A 60 -14.64 -1.01 -15.62
N HIS A 61 -14.73 0.31 -15.56
CA HIS A 61 -15.06 1.18 -16.68
C HIS A 61 -13.92 2.18 -16.93
N ASP A 62 -13.86 2.71 -18.14
CA ASP A 62 -13.01 3.85 -18.44
C ASP A 62 -13.49 5.09 -17.67
N GLY A 63 -12.56 5.86 -17.14
CA GLY A 63 -12.91 7.08 -16.44
C GLY A 63 -13.32 8.21 -17.38
N CYS A 64 -14.44 8.87 -17.12
CA CYS A 64 -14.97 9.97 -17.94
C CYS A 64 -15.01 11.30 -17.16
N GLY A 65 -13.87 11.80 -16.71
CA GLY A 65 -13.78 12.97 -15.83
C GLY A 65 -13.52 12.58 -14.39
N PHE A 66 -13.70 13.49 -13.46
CA PHE A 66 -13.40 13.24 -12.04
C PHE A 66 -14.49 13.83 -11.13
N ARG A 67 -14.74 13.15 -10.00
CA ARG A 67 -15.57 13.66 -8.90
C ARG A 67 -14.72 14.31 -7.83
N SER A 68 -13.61 13.68 -7.47
CA SER A 68 -12.51 14.28 -6.71
C SER A 68 -11.23 14.13 -7.51
N ARG A 69 -10.31 15.10 -7.40
CA ARG A 69 -8.98 14.96 -7.96
C ARG A 69 -8.25 13.81 -7.28
N LEU A 70 -7.46 13.06 -8.04
CA LEU A 70 -6.51 12.11 -7.49
C LEU A 70 -5.22 12.85 -7.14
N ARG A 71 -4.66 12.57 -5.98
CA ARG A 71 -3.52 13.30 -5.44
C ARG A 71 -2.37 12.36 -5.07
N ALA A 72 -1.16 12.88 -5.12
CA ALA A 72 -0.04 12.37 -4.34
C ALA A 72 0.30 13.42 -3.28
N HIS A 73 0.42 12.98 -2.03
CA HIS A 73 0.82 13.79 -0.89
C HIS A 73 2.19 13.31 -0.45
N VAL A 74 3.16 14.20 -0.45
CA VAL A 74 4.55 13.93 -0.10
C VAL A 74 4.85 14.59 1.23
N LEU A 75 5.42 13.83 2.15
CA LEU A 75 5.96 14.31 3.41
C LEU A 75 7.44 13.92 3.46
N HIS A 76 8.33 14.90 3.46
CA HIS A 76 9.78 14.72 3.62
C HIS A 76 10.18 15.00 5.06
N LEU A 77 11.00 14.10 5.63
CA LEU A 77 11.54 14.18 6.99
C LEU A 77 13.05 13.94 6.94
N ARG A 78 13.82 14.79 7.61
CA ARG A 78 15.27 14.70 7.72
C ARG A 78 15.72 14.94 9.16
N CYS A 79 16.32 13.92 9.80
CA CYS A 79 16.87 14.02 11.15
C CYS A 79 18.01 12.99 11.33
N GLY A 80 18.99 13.27 12.18
CA GLY A 80 20.16 12.42 12.32
C GLY A 80 20.86 12.22 10.98
N THR A 81 21.13 10.98 10.61
CA THR A 81 21.72 10.58 9.32
C THR A 81 20.66 10.05 8.32
N SER A 82 19.36 10.17 8.62
CA SER A 82 18.28 9.61 7.80
C SER A 82 17.47 10.67 7.07
N SER A 83 17.11 10.39 5.84
CA SER A 83 16.24 11.20 4.98
C SER A 83 15.12 10.31 4.41
N ILE A 84 13.87 10.66 4.68
CA ILE A 84 12.68 9.85 4.39
C ILE A 84 11.67 10.69 3.60
N ALA A 85 11.11 10.12 2.53
CA ALA A 85 9.93 10.63 1.86
C ALA A 85 8.80 9.60 1.94
N LEU A 86 7.72 9.94 2.65
CA LEU A 86 6.48 9.19 2.66
C LEU A 86 5.55 9.80 1.61
N VAL A 87 5.24 9.02 0.58
CA VAL A 87 4.37 9.42 -0.53
C VAL A 87 3.06 8.64 -0.44
N GLN A 88 1.95 9.34 -0.35
CA GLN A 88 0.61 8.76 -0.23
C GLN A 88 -0.19 9.09 -1.48
N CYS A 89 -0.58 8.06 -2.25
CA CYS A 89 -1.18 8.22 -3.58
C CYS A 89 -2.63 7.74 -3.61
N ASP A 90 -3.50 8.50 -4.28
CA ASP A 90 -4.86 8.07 -4.61
C ASP A 90 -4.85 7.11 -5.81
N LEU A 91 -4.28 5.92 -5.59
CA LEU A 91 -4.14 4.84 -6.57
C LEU A 91 -4.60 3.52 -5.96
N LEU A 92 -4.78 2.49 -6.79
CA LEU A 92 -5.14 1.13 -6.34
C LEU A 92 -4.02 0.50 -5.47
N GLY A 93 -2.77 0.78 -5.78
CA GLY A 93 -1.61 0.26 -5.07
C GLY A 93 -0.35 0.96 -5.52
N GLY A 94 0.78 0.59 -4.92
CA GLY A 94 2.09 1.02 -5.35
C GLY A 94 2.50 0.43 -6.71
N SER A 95 3.68 0.85 -7.19
CA SER A 95 4.34 0.31 -8.37
C SER A 95 5.85 0.39 -8.19
N SER A 96 6.53 -0.74 -8.27
CA SER A 96 7.99 -0.79 -8.19
C SER A 96 8.66 -0.04 -9.35
N VAL A 97 8.02 -0.02 -10.51
CA VAL A 97 8.45 0.81 -11.65
C VAL A 97 8.47 2.27 -11.27
N VAL A 98 7.34 2.78 -10.75
CA VAL A 98 7.22 4.20 -10.37
C VAL A 98 8.17 4.52 -9.23
N GLN A 99 8.25 3.69 -8.18
CA GLN A 99 9.15 3.90 -7.05
C GLN A 99 10.61 4.02 -7.47
N HIS A 100 11.11 3.06 -8.25
CA HIS A 100 12.51 3.07 -8.68
C HIS A 100 12.83 4.21 -9.66
N LEU A 101 11.90 4.55 -10.56
CA LEU A 101 12.07 5.67 -11.47
C LEU A 101 12.01 7.02 -10.76
N VAL A 102 11.16 7.17 -9.74
CA VAL A 102 11.15 8.35 -8.87
C VAL A 102 12.47 8.44 -8.10
N ALA A 103 12.94 7.34 -7.49
CA ALA A 103 14.23 7.30 -6.79
C ALA A 103 15.40 7.67 -7.71
N ASP A 104 15.39 7.21 -8.96
CA ASP A 104 16.39 7.57 -9.97
C ASP A 104 16.32 9.07 -10.35
N ALA A 105 15.11 9.60 -10.51
CA ALA A 105 14.88 10.99 -10.90
C ALA A 105 15.27 12.03 -9.81
N ILE A 106 15.17 11.63 -8.52
CA ILE A 106 15.48 12.53 -7.39
C ILE A 106 16.92 12.40 -6.89
N ARG A 107 17.68 11.39 -7.34
CA ARG A 107 19.00 11.00 -6.82
C ARG A 107 19.99 12.16 -6.74
N ASP A 108 20.11 12.93 -7.82
CA ASP A 108 21.09 14.02 -7.93
C ASP A 108 20.54 15.36 -7.40
N ARG A 109 19.32 15.36 -6.87
CA ARG A 109 18.60 16.56 -6.44
C ARG A 109 18.24 16.55 -4.96
N THR A 110 18.28 15.38 -4.31
CA THR A 110 17.89 15.20 -2.92
C THR A 110 18.85 14.26 -2.21
N ASP A 111 18.77 14.24 -0.88
CA ASP A 111 19.49 13.30 -0.02
C ASP A 111 18.63 12.04 0.32
N ILE A 112 17.52 11.81 -0.39
CA ILE A 112 16.58 10.72 -0.12
C ILE A 112 16.99 9.44 -0.88
N PRO A 113 17.44 8.37 -0.19
CA PRO A 113 17.78 7.10 -0.83
C PRO A 113 16.53 6.30 -1.19
N LEU A 114 16.67 5.26 -2.02
CA LEU A 114 15.57 4.32 -2.32
C LEU A 114 14.93 3.76 -1.03
N ALA A 115 15.73 3.38 -0.04
CA ALA A 115 15.25 2.88 1.25
C ALA A 115 14.52 3.94 2.09
N GLY A 116 14.68 5.22 1.79
CA GLY A 116 13.94 6.32 2.41
C GLY A 116 12.64 6.68 1.66
N LEU A 117 12.41 6.15 0.46
CA LEU A 117 11.25 6.49 -0.37
C LEU A 117 10.17 5.42 -0.30
N MET A 118 9.17 5.60 0.57
CA MET A 118 8.00 4.72 0.66
C MET A 118 6.80 5.33 -0.06
N MET A 119 6.17 4.55 -0.92
CA MET A 119 4.97 4.94 -1.66
C MET A 119 3.78 4.08 -1.21
N GLY A 120 2.89 4.64 -0.40
CA GLY A 120 1.62 4.04 -0.01
C GLY A 120 0.47 4.45 -0.94
N ALA A 121 -0.65 3.75 -0.85
CA ALA A 121 -1.84 4.03 -1.65
C ALA A 121 -3.12 3.99 -0.81
N THR A 122 -4.16 4.70 -1.26
CA THR A 122 -5.51 4.70 -0.68
C THR A 122 -6.37 3.53 -1.17
N HIS A 123 -5.85 2.71 -2.04
CA HIS A 123 -6.57 1.58 -2.64
C HIS A 123 -7.93 1.99 -3.26
N THR A 124 -8.02 3.20 -3.81
CA THR A 124 -9.23 3.59 -4.52
C THR A 124 -9.47 2.72 -5.75
N HIS A 125 -10.67 2.16 -5.88
CA HIS A 125 -11.08 1.39 -7.05
C HIS A 125 -11.61 2.28 -8.20
N ALA A 126 -11.43 3.58 -8.09
CA ALA A 126 -11.81 4.55 -9.12
C ALA A 126 -10.64 5.39 -9.64
N GLY A 127 -9.40 4.96 -9.38
CA GLY A 127 -8.18 5.46 -10.00
C GLY A 127 -7.78 4.66 -11.25
N PRO A 128 -6.82 5.15 -12.05
CA PRO A 128 -6.35 4.45 -13.25
C PRO A 128 -5.50 3.23 -12.92
N GLY A 129 -5.50 2.25 -13.83
CA GLY A 129 -4.56 1.13 -13.83
C GLY A 129 -3.36 1.35 -14.76
N GLN A 130 -2.80 0.25 -15.29
CA GLN A 130 -1.81 0.20 -16.38
C GLN A 130 -0.41 0.77 -16.03
N PHE A 131 -0.03 0.80 -14.76
CA PHE A 131 1.28 1.29 -14.28
C PHE A 131 2.02 0.31 -13.36
N SER A 132 1.48 -0.89 -13.11
CA SER A 132 2.11 -1.90 -12.26
C SER A 132 3.45 -2.39 -12.85
N GLY A 133 4.38 -2.79 -11.99
CA GLY A 133 5.64 -3.41 -12.37
C GLY A 133 5.50 -4.84 -12.94
N THR A 134 4.27 -5.34 -13.13
CA THR A 134 4.01 -6.72 -13.57
C THR A 134 2.95 -6.80 -14.67
N ASP A 135 3.17 -7.69 -15.64
CA ASP A 135 2.20 -7.94 -16.72
C ASP A 135 0.87 -8.50 -16.19
N PHE A 136 0.90 -9.27 -15.08
CA PHE A 136 -0.29 -9.87 -14.50
C PHE A 136 -1.32 -8.82 -14.07
N TYR A 137 -0.90 -7.86 -13.26
CA TYR A 137 -1.82 -6.82 -12.80
C TYR A 137 -2.13 -5.78 -13.86
N ASN A 138 -1.19 -5.46 -14.76
CA ASN A 138 -1.48 -4.64 -15.93
C ASN A 138 -2.52 -5.27 -16.86
N ARG A 139 -2.65 -6.63 -16.85
CA ARG A 139 -3.63 -7.34 -17.67
C ARG A 139 -4.99 -7.48 -17.00
N PHE A 140 -5.02 -7.73 -15.66
CA PHE A 140 -6.22 -8.22 -14.98
C PHE A 140 -6.84 -7.25 -13.98
N ALA A 141 -6.15 -6.19 -13.57
CA ALA A 141 -6.69 -5.23 -12.61
C ALA A 141 -7.74 -4.27 -13.21
N SER A 142 -7.80 -4.16 -14.53
CA SER A 142 -8.66 -3.22 -15.27
C SER A 142 -9.46 -3.93 -16.38
N ASN A 143 -10.46 -3.23 -16.93
CA ASN A 143 -11.24 -3.71 -18.08
C ASN A 143 -10.41 -3.77 -19.39
N ARG A 144 -9.30 -3.02 -19.47
CA ARG A 144 -8.35 -3.07 -20.59
C ARG A 144 -6.94 -3.31 -20.08
N GLY A 145 -6.30 -4.35 -20.64
CA GLY A 145 -4.98 -4.77 -20.18
C GLY A 145 -3.83 -4.08 -20.89
N GLY A 146 -2.70 -4.02 -20.22
CA GLY A 146 -1.41 -3.55 -20.72
C GLY A 146 -0.82 -2.42 -19.90
N PHE A 147 0.48 -2.22 -20.04
CA PHE A 147 1.22 -1.14 -19.40
C PHE A 147 1.10 0.14 -20.25
N ASP A 148 0.92 1.30 -19.61
CA ASP A 148 0.91 2.60 -20.27
C ASP A 148 2.16 3.41 -19.90
N PRO A 149 3.16 3.50 -20.81
CA PRO A 149 4.40 4.22 -20.54
C PRO A 149 4.20 5.73 -20.35
N ALA A 150 3.24 6.34 -21.04
CA ALA A 150 2.99 7.78 -20.96
C ALA A 150 2.35 8.15 -19.63
N TRP A 151 1.40 7.37 -19.18
CA TRP A 151 0.79 7.50 -17.86
C TRP A 151 1.82 7.28 -16.74
N THR A 152 2.63 6.23 -16.85
CA THR A 152 3.68 5.94 -15.87
C THR A 152 4.70 7.08 -15.81
N GLN A 153 5.11 7.63 -16.95
CA GLN A 153 6.01 8.79 -17.00
C GLN A 153 5.40 10.03 -16.32
N PHE A 154 4.10 10.28 -16.57
CA PHE A 154 3.39 11.37 -15.90
C PHE A 154 3.41 11.20 -14.38
N LEU A 155 3.13 10.00 -13.86
CA LEU A 155 3.22 9.72 -12.41
C LEU A 155 4.63 9.99 -11.88
N VAL A 156 5.66 9.48 -12.55
CA VAL A 156 7.07 9.68 -12.16
C VAL A 156 7.42 11.16 -12.11
N ASP A 157 7.10 11.91 -13.16
CA ASP A 157 7.44 13.34 -13.26
C ASP A 157 6.73 14.16 -12.16
N ARG A 158 5.45 13.86 -11.90
CA ARG A 158 4.66 14.57 -10.89
C ARG A 158 5.14 14.26 -9.47
N ILE A 159 5.38 12.99 -9.17
CA ILE A 159 5.81 12.55 -7.83
C ILE A 159 7.25 12.97 -7.55
N ALA A 160 8.18 12.77 -8.51
CA ALA A 160 9.56 13.21 -8.35
C ALA A 160 9.67 14.73 -8.16
N GLY A 161 8.91 15.52 -8.95
CA GLY A 161 8.83 16.96 -8.78
C GLY A 161 8.34 17.36 -7.38
N ALA A 162 7.30 16.70 -6.86
CA ALA A 162 6.78 16.95 -5.52
C ALA A 162 7.76 16.55 -4.41
N VAL A 163 8.50 15.44 -4.59
CA VAL A 163 9.54 15.02 -3.63
C VAL A 163 10.68 16.03 -3.58
N ILE A 164 11.16 16.50 -4.75
CA ILE A 164 12.19 17.53 -4.82
C ILE A 164 11.70 18.83 -4.16
N GLU A 165 10.48 19.28 -4.45
CA GLU A 165 9.90 20.48 -3.84
C GLU A 165 9.77 20.35 -2.32
N ALA A 166 9.30 19.20 -1.81
CA ALA A 166 9.20 18.94 -0.37
C ALA A 166 10.58 18.93 0.30
N HIS A 167 11.61 18.40 -0.37
CA HIS A 167 12.99 18.46 0.08
C HIS A 167 13.54 19.89 0.08
N ASP A 168 13.33 20.67 -0.97
CA ASP A 168 13.88 22.02 -1.12
C ASP A 168 13.20 23.05 -0.20
N THR A 169 11.93 22.81 0.16
CA THR A 169 11.14 23.68 1.06
C THR A 169 11.13 23.23 2.52
N ARG A 170 11.96 22.22 2.88
CA ARG A 170 12.03 21.74 4.26
C ARG A 170 12.50 22.84 5.23
N GLN A 171 11.94 22.85 6.40
CA GLN A 171 12.19 23.82 7.46
C GLN A 171 12.29 23.13 8.82
N PRO A 172 12.82 23.80 9.87
CA PRO A 172 12.78 23.27 11.25
C PRO A 172 11.37 22.86 11.62
N ALA A 173 11.24 21.68 12.22
CA ALA A 173 9.95 21.06 12.48
C ALA A 173 9.95 20.23 13.77
N ARG A 174 8.75 19.88 14.20
CA ARG A 174 8.47 18.91 15.25
C ARG A 174 7.45 17.89 14.73
N LEU A 175 7.55 16.65 15.20
CA LEU A 175 6.56 15.63 14.88
C LEU A 175 6.08 14.88 16.11
N ALA A 176 4.87 14.34 15.99
CA ALA A 176 4.30 13.35 16.89
C ALA A 176 3.58 12.27 16.08
N PHE A 177 3.61 11.03 16.57
CA PHE A 177 2.95 9.92 15.91
C PHE A 177 2.11 9.13 16.91
N GLY A 178 0.79 9.18 16.78
CA GLY A 178 -0.15 8.56 17.68
C GLY A 178 -1.21 7.69 17.00
N SER A 179 -2.11 7.12 17.81
CA SER A 179 -3.22 6.30 17.33
C SER A 179 -4.49 6.50 18.15
N THR A 180 -5.63 6.28 17.51
CA THR A 180 -6.96 6.19 18.15
C THR A 180 -7.76 5.06 17.52
N GLU A 181 -8.89 4.69 18.10
CA GLU A 181 -9.79 3.68 17.54
C GLU A 181 -11.00 4.32 16.87
N VAL A 182 -11.30 3.91 15.64
CA VAL A 182 -12.47 4.36 14.90
C VAL A 182 -13.42 3.19 14.67
N TRP A 183 -14.55 3.22 15.33
CA TRP A 183 -15.59 2.19 15.26
C TRP A 183 -16.76 2.61 14.37
N GLY A 184 -17.47 1.61 13.80
CA GLY A 184 -18.69 1.85 13.01
C GLY A 184 -18.45 2.31 11.57
N SER A 185 -17.21 2.53 11.16
CA SER A 185 -16.85 2.95 9.78
C SER A 185 -16.53 1.78 8.87
N THR A 186 -16.14 0.64 9.44
CA THR A 186 -15.69 -0.54 8.72
C THR A 186 -16.41 -1.81 9.18
N ARG A 187 -16.37 -2.85 8.35
CA ARG A 187 -16.86 -4.19 8.67
C ARG A 187 -15.96 -5.24 8.04
N ASN A 188 -15.78 -6.36 8.70
CA ASN A 188 -15.12 -7.53 8.10
C ASN A 188 -16.03 -8.13 7.02
N ARG A 189 -15.55 -8.24 5.77
CA ARG A 189 -16.31 -8.84 4.66
C ARG A 189 -16.15 -10.35 4.57
N SER A 190 -15.16 -10.91 5.24
CA SER A 190 -14.78 -12.32 5.22
C SER A 190 -14.77 -12.93 6.63
N LEU A 191 -15.89 -12.79 7.37
CA LEU A 191 -16.00 -13.21 8.77
C LEU A 191 -15.73 -14.71 8.97
N ASP A 192 -16.23 -15.60 8.09
CA ASP A 192 -16.00 -17.05 8.23
C ASP A 192 -14.51 -17.44 8.15
N PRO A 193 -13.72 -17.00 7.17
CA PRO A 193 -12.26 -17.16 7.21
C PRO A 193 -11.61 -16.56 8.46
N HIS A 194 -11.99 -15.35 8.83
CA HIS A 194 -11.39 -14.63 9.97
C HIS A 194 -11.56 -15.40 11.29
N VAL A 195 -12.74 -15.94 11.57
CA VAL A 195 -12.98 -16.69 12.82
C VAL A 195 -12.29 -18.06 12.87
N GLN A 196 -11.67 -18.54 11.79
CA GLN A 196 -10.85 -19.75 11.83
C GLN A 196 -9.52 -19.52 12.57
N ASN A 197 -9.03 -18.29 12.63
CA ASN A 197 -7.78 -17.96 13.29
C ASN A 197 -7.83 -18.36 14.77
N GLU A 198 -6.80 -19.03 15.26
CA GLU A 198 -6.72 -19.51 16.65
C GLU A 198 -6.85 -18.38 17.68
N THR A 199 -6.35 -17.20 17.33
CA THR A 199 -6.39 -15.96 18.13
C THR A 199 -7.80 -15.40 18.31
N VAL A 200 -8.74 -15.73 17.41
CA VAL A 200 -10.13 -15.29 17.50
C VAL A 200 -10.91 -16.27 18.39
N LEU A 201 -11.24 -15.84 19.60
CA LEU A 201 -11.89 -16.71 20.59
C LEU A 201 -13.36 -17.00 20.28
N ASP A 202 -14.09 -15.99 19.78
CA ASP A 202 -15.51 -16.14 19.43
C ASP A 202 -15.68 -16.56 17.98
N LYS A 203 -16.01 -17.83 17.78
CA LYS A 203 -16.16 -18.48 16.47
C LYS A 203 -17.55 -18.34 15.84
N ARG A 204 -18.47 -17.61 16.46
CA ARG A 204 -19.83 -17.46 15.95
C ARG A 204 -19.86 -16.66 14.64
N LEU A 205 -20.69 -17.12 13.70
CA LEU A 205 -20.91 -16.47 12.40
C LEU A 205 -22.13 -15.52 12.43
N ASP A 206 -22.40 -14.91 13.58
CA ASP A 206 -23.43 -13.88 13.69
C ASP A 206 -23.09 -12.69 12.77
N PRO A 207 -24.01 -12.26 11.90
CA PRO A 207 -23.78 -11.13 10.99
C PRO A 207 -23.36 -9.82 11.67
N GLN A 208 -23.74 -9.59 12.92
CA GLN A 208 -23.32 -8.39 13.67
C GLN A 208 -21.83 -8.45 14.08
N ARG A 209 -21.27 -9.64 14.19
CA ARG A 209 -19.85 -9.83 14.53
C ARG A 209 -18.89 -9.24 13.51
N LYS A 210 -19.32 -9.05 12.26
CA LYS A 210 -18.51 -8.40 11.22
C LYS A 210 -18.09 -6.98 11.60
N PHE A 211 -18.82 -6.28 12.47
CA PHE A 211 -18.49 -4.93 12.92
C PHE A 211 -17.54 -4.90 14.13
N ALA A 212 -17.36 -6.04 14.81
CA ALA A 212 -16.43 -6.20 15.93
C ALA A 212 -15.12 -6.88 15.54
N ASN A 213 -15.07 -7.62 14.42
CA ASN A 213 -13.88 -8.33 13.94
C ASN A 213 -13.14 -7.49 12.87
N ILE A 214 -12.77 -6.30 13.25
CA ILE A 214 -12.12 -5.29 12.39
C ILE A 214 -10.76 -4.89 12.95
N ASN A 215 -10.01 -4.11 12.19
CA ASN A 215 -8.92 -3.28 12.71
C ASN A 215 -9.45 -1.85 12.89
N PRO A 216 -9.76 -1.42 14.12
CA PRO A 216 -10.27 -0.08 14.38
C PRO A 216 -9.18 0.97 14.44
N GLU A 217 -7.90 0.59 14.52
CA GLU A 217 -6.81 1.53 14.75
C GLU A 217 -6.62 2.49 13.58
N LEU A 218 -6.72 3.78 13.86
CA LEU A 218 -6.30 4.88 13.01
C LEU A 218 -4.97 5.39 13.53
N GLN A 219 -3.97 5.44 12.68
CA GLN A 219 -2.65 5.97 12.98
C GLN A 219 -2.52 7.36 12.33
N LEU A 220 -1.91 8.31 13.04
CA LEU A 220 -1.72 9.67 12.55
C LEU A 220 -0.32 10.19 12.88
N LEU A 221 0.42 10.59 11.86
CA LEU A 221 1.64 11.37 11.95
C LEU A 221 1.30 12.85 11.79
N ARG A 222 1.60 13.68 12.80
CA ARG A 222 1.50 15.12 12.78
C ARG A 222 2.88 15.74 12.65
N VAL A 223 3.04 16.73 11.75
CA VAL A 223 4.27 17.50 11.58
C VAL A 223 3.94 18.97 11.51
N ASP A 224 4.47 19.72 12.46
CA ASP A 224 4.31 21.18 12.56
C ASP A 224 5.68 21.88 12.41
N SER A 225 5.70 23.12 11.96
CA SER A 225 6.91 23.95 11.94
C SER A 225 7.40 24.28 13.35
N ASP A 226 8.70 24.47 13.51
CA ASP A 226 9.35 24.86 14.76
C ASP A 226 10.27 26.07 14.50
N PRO A 227 9.69 27.26 14.23
CA PRO A 227 10.46 28.43 13.85
C PRO A 227 11.32 28.95 15.02
N GLU A 228 12.58 29.25 14.75
CA GLU A 228 13.54 29.72 15.77
C GLU A 228 13.27 31.16 16.25
N ASP A 229 12.55 31.93 15.46
CA ASP A 229 12.22 33.35 15.74
C ASP A 229 11.06 33.54 16.71
N GLY A 230 10.50 32.45 17.25
CA GLY A 230 9.35 32.45 18.17
C GLY A 230 8.02 32.80 17.51
N THR A 231 7.95 32.85 16.18
CA THR A 231 6.67 32.88 15.47
C THR A 231 5.89 31.60 15.75
N GLY A 232 4.57 31.66 15.76
CA GLY A 232 3.74 30.51 16.09
C GLY A 232 3.95 29.31 15.14
N SER A 233 3.94 28.11 15.69
CA SER A 233 4.00 26.85 14.93
C SER A 233 2.83 26.71 13.96
N THR A 234 3.09 26.29 12.73
CA THR A 234 2.09 26.05 11.69
C THR A 234 2.12 24.60 11.19
N PRO A 235 0.98 24.01 10.78
CA PRO A 235 0.94 22.68 10.18
C PRO A 235 1.77 22.61 8.89
N ILE A 236 2.71 21.66 8.82
CA ILE A 236 3.45 21.31 7.59
C ILE A 236 2.72 20.18 6.88
N GLY A 237 2.54 19.05 7.57
CA GLY A 237 1.95 17.88 6.98
C GLY A 237 1.38 16.89 7.99
N THR A 238 0.45 16.07 7.52
CA THR A 238 -0.21 15.02 8.29
C THR A 238 -0.39 13.79 7.42
N ALA A 239 -0.04 12.62 7.95
CA ALA A 239 -0.24 11.34 7.28
C ALA A 239 -1.16 10.45 8.12
N VAL A 240 -2.22 9.93 7.51
CA VAL A 240 -3.16 8.98 8.13
C VAL A 240 -2.95 7.60 7.55
N ILE A 241 -2.96 6.57 8.42
CA ILE A 241 -3.02 5.16 8.04
C ILE A 241 -4.26 4.55 8.69
N PHE A 242 -5.16 3.99 7.87
CA PHE A 242 -6.38 3.36 8.34
C PHE A 242 -6.75 2.15 7.49
N SER A 243 -7.52 1.21 8.03
CA SER A 243 -7.83 -0.08 7.39
C SER A 243 -9.24 -0.10 6.83
N VAL A 244 -9.42 0.35 5.57
CA VAL A 244 -10.73 0.31 4.90
C VAL A 244 -10.61 0.31 3.38
N HIS A 245 -11.21 -0.64 2.69
CA HIS A 245 -11.23 -0.65 1.23
C HIS A 245 -11.83 0.64 0.64
N GLY A 246 -11.20 1.18 -0.40
CA GLY A 246 -11.71 2.28 -1.21
C GLY A 246 -12.87 1.87 -2.13
N THR A 247 -13.93 1.25 -1.57
CA THR A 247 -15.09 0.68 -2.27
C THR A 247 -16.42 1.22 -1.78
N GLY A 248 -16.42 2.40 -1.15
CA GLY A 248 -17.65 3.11 -0.76
C GLY A 248 -18.46 3.61 -1.94
N ILE A 249 -17.79 3.85 -3.09
CA ILE A 249 -18.40 4.25 -4.36
C ILE A 249 -18.48 3.03 -5.28
N SER A 250 -19.66 2.83 -5.86
CA SER A 250 -19.95 1.67 -6.72
C SER A 250 -19.05 1.62 -7.96
N GLN A 251 -18.75 0.39 -8.42
CA GLN A 251 -18.08 0.11 -9.70
C GLN A 251 -18.76 0.78 -10.92
N HIS A 252 -20.06 1.09 -10.81
CA HIS A 252 -20.83 1.73 -11.88
C HIS A 252 -20.60 3.24 -11.98
N ALA A 253 -19.93 3.88 -11.02
CA ALA A 253 -19.51 5.27 -11.17
C ALA A 253 -18.43 5.39 -12.24
N HIS A 254 -18.59 6.33 -13.18
CA HIS A 254 -17.65 6.49 -14.29
C HIS A 254 -16.51 7.47 -14.00
N GLU A 255 -16.67 8.34 -13.01
CA GLU A 255 -15.68 9.36 -12.69
C GLU A 255 -14.50 8.78 -11.92
N TYR A 256 -13.30 9.35 -12.13
CA TYR A 256 -12.17 9.16 -11.22
C TYR A 256 -12.48 9.82 -9.88
N ASN A 257 -12.11 9.14 -8.80
CA ASN A 257 -12.29 9.67 -7.46
C ASN A 257 -11.40 8.89 -6.46
N ALA A 258 -11.11 9.51 -5.32
CA ALA A 258 -10.37 8.88 -4.24
C ALA A 258 -11.30 8.25 -3.16
N ASP A 259 -12.54 7.92 -3.53
CA ASP A 259 -13.53 7.28 -2.65
C ASP A 259 -13.74 8.04 -1.31
N LEU A 260 -13.91 7.32 -0.22
CA LEU A 260 -14.07 7.90 1.13
C LEU A 260 -12.83 8.69 1.60
N TRP A 261 -11.64 8.36 1.05
CA TRP A 261 -10.38 8.99 1.41
C TRP A 261 -10.33 10.48 1.04
N ALA A 262 -10.92 10.85 -0.09
CA ALA A 262 -11.04 12.27 -0.44
C ALA A 262 -11.78 13.07 0.64
N TYR A 263 -12.84 12.50 1.19
CA TYR A 263 -13.65 13.15 2.23
C TYR A 263 -13.01 13.10 3.62
N LEU A 264 -12.21 12.05 3.92
CA LEU A 264 -11.40 11.98 5.13
C LEU A 264 -10.35 13.09 5.14
N VAL A 265 -9.56 13.18 4.08
CA VAL A 265 -8.49 14.18 3.93
C VAL A 265 -9.06 15.60 3.95
N ASP A 266 -10.22 15.81 3.34
CA ASP A 266 -10.88 17.10 3.31
C ASP A 266 -11.42 17.52 4.69
N GLU A 267 -12.10 16.62 5.40
CA GLU A 267 -12.62 16.87 6.74
C GLU A 267 -11.50 17.16 7.75
N LEU A 268 -10.46 16.30 7.79
CA LEU A 268 -9.30 16.49 8.66
C LEU A 268 -8.62 17.83 8.37
N GLY A 269 -8.34 18.10 7.08
CA GLY A 269 -7.69 19.34 6.68
C GLY A 269 -8.53 20.59 7.00
N HIS A 270 -9.85 20.53 6.83
CA HIS A 270 -10.74 21.63 7.19
C HIS A 270 -10.75 21.90 8.71
N ARG A 271 -10.76 20.86 9.54
CA ARG A 271 -10.70 21.02 11.00
C ARG A 271 -9.35 21.59 11.47
N ILE A 272 -8.23 21.13 10.85
CA ILE A 272 -6.91 21.69 11.10
C ILE A 272 -6.89 23.18 10.72
N GLU A 273 -7.37 23.54 9.52
CA GLU A 273 -7.44 24.94 9.07
C GLU A 273 -8.28 25.81 10.01
N THR A 274 -9.43 25.30 10.46
CA THR A 274 -10.31 26.02 11.37
C THR A 274 -9.65 26.30 12.72
N SER A 275 -8.88 25.34 13.26
CA SER A 275 -8.23 25.47 14.57
C SER A 275 -6.86 26.16 14.52
N ARG A 276 -6.14 26.07 13.40
CA ARG A 276 -4.75 26.50 13.26
C ARG A 276 -4.53 27.66 12.29
N GLY A 277 -5.60 28.10 11.57
CA GLY A 277 -5.54 29.16 10.55
C GLY A 277 -4.93 28.75 9.21
N THR A 278 -4.32 27.56 9.13
CA THR A 278 -3.73 26.99 7.89
C THR A 278 -3.86 25.47 7.90
N ARG A 279 -4.02 24.89 6.72
CA ARG A 279 -4.35 23.47 6.56
C ARG A 279 -3.14 22.52 6.63
N GLY A 280 -1.97 22.94 6.13
CA GLY A 280 -0.88 22.01 5.81
C GLY A 280 -1.22 21.02 4.69
N VAL A 281 -0.36 20.02 4.47
CA VAL A 281 -0.61 18.92 3.53
C VAL A 281 -1.16 17.73 4.30
N VAL A 282 -2.34 17.24 3.94
CA VAL A 282 -2.96 16.07 4.56
C VAL A 282 -3.03 14.95 3.54
N GLY A 283 -2.47 13.78 3.88
CA GLY A 283 -2.50 12.57 3.06
C GLY A 283 -3.02 11.36 3.84
N ALA A 284 -3.38 10.30 3.13
CA ALA A 284 -3.83 9.04 3.71
C ALA A 284 -3.37 7.83 2.90
N MET A 285 -3.22 6.68 3.55
CA MET A 285 -2.91 5.39 2.93
C MET A 285 -3.48 4.23 3.74
N GLU A 286 -3.51 3.06 3.11
CA GLU A 286 -4.08 1.85 3.70
C GLU A 286 -3.24 1.25 4.83
N GLY A 287 -3.97 0.79 5.86
CA GLY A 287 -3.48 -0.17 6.84
C GLY A 287 -3.72 -1.62 6.40
N THR A 288 -4.10 -2.50 7.33
CA THR A 288 -4.43 -3.92 7.05
C THR A 288 -5.88 -4.05 6.62
N HIS A 289 -6.16 -3.90 5.33
CA HIS A 289 -7.51 -3.67 4.81
C HIS A 289 -8.12 -4.83 4.00
N ALA A 290 -7.37 -5.90 3.73
CA ALA A 290 -7.80 -6.94 2.78
C ALA A 290 -9.22 -7.47 3.00
N ASP A 291 -9.60 -7.71 4.25
CA ASP A 291 -10.92 -8.18 4.67
C ASP A 291 -11.82 -7.08 5.27
N MET A 292 -11.35 -5.79 5.22
CA MET A 292 -12.08 -4.63 5.73
C MET A 292 -12.83 -3.88 4.64
N ALA A 293 -14.14 -3.96 4.65
CA ALA A 293 -15.02 -3.22 3.74
C ALA A 293 -15.63 -1.99 4.43
N PRO A 294 -16.03 -0.95 3.68
CA PRO A 294 -16.80 0.16 4.24
C PRO A 294 -18.11 -0.30 4.89
N ALA A 295 -18.47 0.26 6.04
CA ALA A 295 -19.74 -0.01 6.70
C ALA A 295 -20.87 0.85 6.09
N LEU A 296 -21.23 0.52 4.85
CA LEU A 296 -22.32 1.20 4.13
C LEU A 296 -23.67 0.89 4.74
N HIS A 297 -24.59 1.85 4.71
CA HIS A 297 -25.99 1.57 4.97
C HIS A 297 -26.55 0.63 3.88
N PRO A 298 -27.45 -0.30 4.22
CA PRO A 298 -28.00 -1.24 3.25
C PRO A 298 -28.58 -0.54 2.01
N GLY A 299 -28.13 -0.97 0.81
CA GLY A 299 -28.57 -0.41 -0.46
C GLY A 299 -28.05 1.00 -0.79
N ARG A 300 -27.12 1.56 -0.02
CA ARG A 300 -26.58 2.90 -0.20
C ARG A 300 -25.08 2.87 -0.49
N ALA A 301 -24.71 2.54 -1.72
CA ALA A 301 -23.34 2.74 -2.18
C ALA A 301 -23.27 4.06 -2.99
N GLY A 302 -22.16 4.81 -2.87
CA GLY A 302 -21.92 6.00 -3.67
C GLY A 302 -21.39 7.19 -2.86
N HIS A 303 -21.33 8.34 -3.53
CA HIS A 303 -20.67 9.53 -3.00
C HIS A 303 -21.20 10.02 -1.63
N LEU A 304 -22.50 9.86 -1.35
CA LEU A 304 -23.09 10.26 -0.06
C LEU A 304 -22.60 9.37 1.09
N GLU A 305 -22.51 8.05 0.86
CA GLU A 305 -21.98 7.12 1.86
C GLU A 305 -20.48 7.26 2.02
N ALA A 306 -19.72 7.37 0.94
CA ALA A 306 -18.29 7.66 0.99
C ALA A 306 -18.00 8.95 1.77
N ARG A 307 -18.80 10.00 1.53
CA ARG A 307 -18.71 11.27 2.29
C ARG A 307 -19.04 11.10 3.76
N ARG A 308 -20.08 10.34 4.10
CA ARG A 308 -20.46 10.07 5.50
C ARG A 308 -19.32 9.40 6.25
N LEU A 309 -18.79 8.31 5.67
CA LEU A 309 -17.70 7.53 6.27
C LEU A 309 -16.40 8.34 6.35
N GLY A 310 -16.01 8.99 5.26
CA GLY A 310 -14.80 9.80 5.23
C GLY A 310 -14.83 10.92 6.24
N ARG A 311 -15.98 11.62 6.42
CA ARG A 311 -16.13 12.65 7.43
C ARG A 311 -16.11 12.09 8.86
N GLN A 312 -16.70 10.93 9.09
CA GLN A 312 -16.63 10.29 10.40
C GLN A 312 -15.18 9.99 10.76
N ILE A 313 -14.43 9.31 9.89
CA ILE A 313 -13.04 8.94 10.12
C ILE A 313 -12.16 10.20 10.23
N GLY A 314 -12.37 11.21 9.36
CA GLY A 314 -11.65 12.49 9.39
C GLY A 314 -11.90 13.30 10.65
N GLY A 315 -13.09 13.18 11.26
CA GLY A 315 -13.43 13.77 12.54
C GLY A 315 -12.59 13.19 13.69
N GLU A 316 -12.56 11.86 13.81
CA GLU A 316 -11.74 11.16 14.82
C GLU A 316 -10.23 11.44 14.61
N ALA A 317 -9.78 11.49 13.36
CA ALA A 317 -8.41 11.86 13.04
C ALA A 317 -8.07 13.30 13.47
N ALA A 318 -9.03 14.23 13.40
CA ALA A 318 -8.82 15.60 13.84
C ALA A 318 -8.75 15.74 15.37
N GLU A 319 -9.49 14.91 16.10
CA GLU A 319 -9.38 14.83 17.56
C GLU A 319 -8.00 14.30 17.95
N LEU A 320 -7.54 13.20 17.36
CA LEU A 320 -6.19 12.68 17.58
C LEU A 320 -5.11 13.72 17.20
N TYR A 321 -5.30 14.45 16.08
CA TYR A 321 -4.37 15.52 15.69
C TYR A 321 -4.23 16.58 16.78
N ALA A 322 -5.32 16.96 17.45
CA ALA A 322 -5.30 17.93 18.54
C ALA A 322 -4.59 17.35 19.78
N ASP A 323 -4.87 16.11 20.15
CA ASP A 323 -4.30 15.44 21.32
C ASP A 323 -2.77 15.29 21.23
N LEU A 324 -2.23 15.13 20.02
CA LEU A 324 -0.78 15.03 19.77
C LEU A 324 0.00 16.36 19.94
N ALA A 325 -0.66 17.46 20.31
CA ALA A 325 -0.01 18.78 20.41
C ALA A 325 1.15 18.80 21.43
N ASP A 326 0.97 18.13 22.55
CA ASP A 326 1.95 18.11 23.65
C ASP A 326 3.03 17.01 23.47
N GLU A 327 2.88 16.13 22.45
CA GLU A 327 3.81 15.04 22.15
C GLU A 327 4.86 15.40 21.08
N LEU A 328 4.78 16.60 20.50
CA LEU A 328 5.64 17.04 19.41
C LEU A 328 7.12 17.12 19.83
N THR A 329 7.99 16.38 19.14
CA THR A 329 9.45 16.38 19.34
C THR A 329 10.20 16.92 18.13
N ALA A 330 11.28 17.68 18.38
CA ALA A 330 12.18 18.19 17.34
C ALA A 330 13.35 17.24 17.04
N THR A 331 13.50 16.17 17.80
CA THR A 331 14.62 15.23 17.67
C THR A 331 14.12 13.77 17.60
N PRO A 332 13.22 13.44 16.66
CA PRO A 332 12.74 12.07 16.51
C PRO A 332 13.84 11.17 15.94
N ASP A 333 13.85 9.90 16.36
CA ASP A 333 14.62 8.87 15.68
C ASP A 333 14.04 8.64 14.29
N LEU A 334 14.89 8.64 13.26
CA LEU A 334 14.54 8.26 11.91
C LEU A 334 15.47 7.16 11.42
N ALA A 335 14.91 6.07 10.90
CA ALA A 335 15.65 5.03 10.22
C ALA A 335 14.83 4.46 9.05
N CYS A 336 15.50 3.84 8.08
CA CYS A 336 14.82 3.22 6.96
C CYS A 336 15.53 1.94 6.51
N GLY A 337 14.73 0.97 6.06
CA GLY A 337 15.22 -0.29 5.50
C GLY A 337 14.35 -0.74 4.33
N PHE A 338 15.01 -1.24 3.29
CA PHE A 338 14.37 -1.74 2.08
C PHE A 338 14.99 -3.06 1.63
N ARG A 339 14.15 -4.02 1.31
CA ARG A 339 14.54 -5.36 0.86
C ARG A 339 13.66 -5.80 -0.30
N GLU A 340 14.25 -6.40 -1.35
CA GLU A 340 13.49 -7.06 -2.41
C GLU A 340 13.69 -8.58 -2.35
N VAL A 341 12.63 -9.30 -1.98
CA VAL A 341 12.66 -10.75 -1.83
C VAL A 341 12.25 -11.42 -3.13
N ASN A 342 13.15 -12.21 -3.71
CA ASN A 342 12.84 -12.98 -4.91
C ASN A 342 12.06 -14.27 -4.56
N LEU A 343 10.85 -14.42 -5.11
CA LEU A 343 9.96 -15.57 -4.89
C LEU A 343 10.11 -16.68 -5.93
N GLU A 344 11.02 -16.53 -6.89
CA GLU A 344 11.25 -17.56 -7.92
C GLU A 344 11.89 -18.82 -7.33
N GLY A 345 11.51 -19.98 -7.86
CA GLY A 345 12.15 -21.26 -7.53
C GLY A 345 11.86 -21.80 -6.12
N GLY A 346 10.76 -21.38 -5.49
CA GLY A 346 10.39 -21.89 -4.17
C GLY A 346 11.21 -21.23 -3.05
N ALA A 347 11.15 -19.91 -2.97
CA ALA A 347 11.83 -19.14 -1.94
C ALA A 347 11.57 -19.67 -0.52
N SER A 348 12.59 -19.60 0.33
CA SER A 348 12.51 -20.09 1.70
C SER A 348 13.26 -19.19 2.68
N ILE A 349 12.76 -19.09 3.91
CA ILE A 349 13.40 -18.45 5.05
C ILE A 349 13.00 -19.21 6.32
N ASP A 350 13.94 -19.48 7.21
CA ASP A 350 13.73 -20.13 8.50
C ASP A 350 12.90 -21.44 8.43
N GLY A 351 13.14 -22.25 7.39
CA GLY A 351 12.38 -23.49 7.15
C GLY A 351 10.99 -23.31 6.54
N ILE A 352 10.53 -22.07 6.37
CA ILE A 352 9.26 -21.74 5.71
C ILE A 352 9.51 -21.67 4.20
N ARG A 353 8.90 -22.57 3.44
CA ARG A 353 9.03 -22.63 1.98
C ARG A 353 7.74 -22.21 1.29
N LEU A 354 7.87 -21.42 0.23
CA LEU A 354 6.78 -21.09 -0.70
C LEU A 354 6.74 -22.08 -1.87
N PRO A 355 5.58 -22.22 -2.55
CA PRO A 355 5.49 -22.94 -3.81
C PRO A 355 6.46 -22.39 -4.86
N ASP A 356 7.00 -23.27 -5.71
CA ASP A 356 7.88 -22.88 -6.82
C ASP A 356 7.17 -21.96 -7.85
N ARG A 357 5.84 -21.95 -7.81
CA ARG A 357 5.00 -21.20 -8.74
C ARG A 357 3.77 -20.60 -8.03
N PRO A 358 3.44 -19.31 -8.29
CA PRO A 358 2.17 -18.74 -7.88
C PRO A 358 0.99 -19.40 -8.59
N ALA A 359 -0.18 -19.39 -7.95
CA ALA A 359 -1.41 -19.89 -8.53
C ALA A 359 -2.61 -19.02 -8.17
N VAL A 360 -3.40 -18.68 -9.19
CA VAL A 360 -4.69 -18.02 -9.06
C VAL A 360 -5.74 -19.06 -8.68
N GLY A 361 -6.49 -18.80 -7.61
CA GLY A 361 -7.58 -19.67 -7.18
C GLY A 361 -8.90 -19.40 -7.90
N ALA A 362 -9.75 -20.42 -8.02
CA ALA A 362 -11.09 -20.27 -8.60
C ALA A 362 -11.95 -19.27 -7.80
N ALA A 363 -11.83 -19.25 -6.47
CA ALA A 363 -12.56 -18.34 -5.61
C ALA A 363 -12.30 -16.84 -5.91
N LEU A 364 -11.13 -16.50 -6.47
CA LEU A 364 -10.85 -15.13 -6.93
C LEU A 364 -11.88 -14.64 -7.98
N VAL A 365 -12.28 -15.52 -8.91
CA VAL A 365 -13.19 -15.16 -10.01
C VAL A 365 -14.61 -14.91 -9.52
N ALA A 366 -14.96 -15.48 -8.37
CA ALA A 366 -16.27 -15.24 -7.73
C ALA A 366 -16.44 -13.80 -7.21
N GLY A 367 -15.33 -13.06 -7.03
CA GLY A 367 -15.35 -11.72 -6.44
C GLY A 367 -15.38 -11.74 -4.91
N ALA A 368 -15.11 -10.58 -4.32
CA ALA A 368 -15.21 -10.39 -2.87
C ALA A 368 -16.67 -10.45 -2.40
N MET A 369 -16.89 -10.81 -1.13
CA MET A 369 -18.24 -10.97 -0.57
C MET A 369 -19.13 -9.73 -0.65
N GLU A 370 -18.54 -8.57 -0.84
CA GLU A 370 -19.26 -7.30 -1.04
C GLU A 370 -19.59 -6.99 -2.52
N ASN A 371 -18.92 -7.68 -3.45
CA ASN A 371 -19.07 -7.48 -4.90
C ASN A 371 -18.91 -8.79 -5.67
N LEU A 372 -19.89 -9.68 -5.50
CA LEU A 372 -19.88 -11.01 -6.10
C LEU A 372 -20.14 -10.95 -7.61
N THR A 373 -19.37 -11.74 -8.36
CA THR A 373 -19.59 -11.93 -9.80
C THR A 373 -20.90 -12.69 -10.02
N PRO A 374 -21.90 -12.12 -10.70
CA PRO A 374 -23.18 -12.77 -10.91
C PRO A 374 -23.04 -14.17 -11.50
N VAL A 375 -23.88 -15.11 -11.05
CA VAL A 375 -23.93 -16.53 -11.46
C VAL A 375 -22.68 -17.32 -11.04
N ILE A 376 -21.48 -16.87 -11.38
CA ILE A 376 -20.22 -17.60 -11.14
C ILE A 376 -19.99 -17.86 -9.66
N HIS A 377 -20.30 -16.90 -8.76
CA HIS A 377 -20.11 -17.03 -7.33
C HIS A 377 -20.91 -18.18 -6.69
N ALA A 378 -21.95 -18.67 -7.35
CA ALA A 378 -22.78 -19.78 -6.85
C ALA A 378 -22.30 -21.15 -7.32
N ILE A 379 -21.38 -21.21 -8.28
CA ILE A 379 -20.98 -22.45 -8.98
C ILE A 379 -19.64 -22.97 -8.39
N PRO A 380 -19.58 -24.21 -7.82
CA PRO A 380 -18.31 -24.85 -7.51
C PRO A 380 -17.43 -25.02 -8.76
N PRO A 381 -16.11 -24.82 -8.68
CA PRO A 381 -15.31 -24.52 -7.48
C PRO A 381 -15.11 -23.02 -7.20
N PHE A 382 -15.86 -22.13 -7.88
CA PHE A 382 -15.72 -20.67 -7.71
C PHE A 382 -16.33 -20.17 -6.41
N LYS A 383 -17.36 -20.88 -5.89
CA LYS A 383 -18.10 -20.50 -4.69
C LYS A 383 -17.15 -20.28 -3.50
N ALA A 384 -17.26 -19.12 -2.85
CA ALA A 384 -16.54 -18.83 -1.60
C ALA A 384 -16.88 -19.87 -0.51
N GLY A 385 -15.88 -20.28 0.26
CA GLY A 385 -16.03 -21.33 1.26
C GLY A 385 -16.15 -22.76 0.68
N PHE A 386 -15.68 -22.97 -0.54
CA PHE A 386 -15.63 -24.28 -1.18
C PHE A 386 -14.16 -24.73 -1.41
N PRO A 387 -13.45 -25.11 -0.34
CA PRO A 387 -12.05 -25.56 -0.45
C PRO A 387 -11.96 -26.92 -1.14
N LYS A 388 -10.82 -27.18 -1.78
CA LYS A 388 -10.51 -28.48 -2.37
C LYS A 388 -10.33 -29.52 -1.26
N PRO A 389 -11.04 -30.68 -1.30
CA PRO A 389 -11.04 -31.66 -0.20
C PRO A 389 -9.89 -32.68 -0.33
N PHE A 390 -9.16 -32.72 -1.43
CA PHE A 390 -8.09 -33.69 -1.71
C PHE A 390 -6.79 -32.98 -2.14
N ASP A 391 -5.64 -33.68 -2.09
CA ASP A 391 -4.32 -33.14 -2.43
C ASP A 391 -3.99 -31.85 -1.63
N VAL A 392 -4.40 -31.84 -0.35
CA VAL A 392 -4.22 -30.69 0.53
C VAL A 392 -2.79 -30.57 1.08
N SER A 393 -1.98 -31.61 0.94
CA SER A 393 -0.54 -31.59 1.21
C SER A 393 0.30 -30.97 0.09
N GLY A 394 -0.32 -30.70 -1.05
CA GLY A 394 0.33 -30.02 -2.17
C GLY A 394 0.65 -28.58 -1.89
N PRO A 395 1.52 -27.93 -2.68
CA PRO A 395 2.05 -26.58 -2.39
C PRO A 395 0.97 -25.48 -2.37
N GLN A 396 -0.17 -25.70 -3.02
CA GLN A 396 -1.33 -24.79 -3.00
C GLN A 396 -2.48 -25.30 -2.08
N ALA A 397 -2.23 -26.36 -1.32
CA ALA A 397 -3.15 -26.92 -0.33
C ALA A 397 -4.62 -26.97 -0.79
N GLN A 398 -5.54 -26.32 -0.07
CA GLN A 398 -6.99 -26.33 -0.33
C GLN A 398 -7.43 -25.53 -1.55
N LYS A 399 -6.53 -24.86 -2.27
CA LYS A 399 -6.88 -24.02 -3.41
C LYS A 399 -7.29 -24.81 -4.66
N TRP A 400 -8.46 -24.54 -5.18
CA TRP A 400 -8.83 -24.87 -6.54
C TRP A 400 -8.09 -23.93 -7.49
N VAL A 401 -7.04 -24.43 -8.15
CA VAL A 401 -6.29 -23.65 -9.15
C VAL A 401 -7.20 -23.38 -10.35
N LEU A 402 -7.37 -22.12 -10.72
CA LEU A 402 -8.21 -21.69 -11.84
C LEU A 402 -7.74 -22.37 -13.15
N GLY A 403 -8.64 -23.08 -13.82
CA GLY A 403 -8.39 -23.85 -15.04
C GLY A 403 -7.71 -25.20 -14.81
N SER A 404 -6.91 -25.38 -13.86
CA SER A 404 -6.19 -26.53 -13.31
C SER A 404 -4.69 -26.23 -13.12
N LYS A 405 -4.00 -27.04 -12.31
CA LYS A 405 -2.54 -26.94 -12.14
C LYS A 405 -1.71 -27.16 -13.42
N TRP A 406 -2.31 -27.81 -14.43
CA TRP A 406 -1.67 -28.09 -15.72
C TRP A 406 -1.95 -27.01 -16.77
N LEU A 407 -3.19 -26.50 -16.83
CA LEU A 407 -3.61 -25.52 -17.84
C LEU A 407 -3.20 -24.10 -17.46
N GLN A 408 -3.29 -23.72 -16.17
CA GLN A 408 -2.96 -22.36 -15.74
C GLN A 408 -1.54 -21.91 -16.14
N PRO A 409 -0.47 -22.75 -16.07
CA PRO A 409 0.86 -22.38 -16.54
C PRO A 409 0.95 -21.99 -18.01
N LEU A 410 0.09 -22.53 -18.86
CA LEU A 410 0.06 -22.21 -20.30
C LEU A 410 -0.61 -20.85 -20.57
N ILE A 411 -1.64 -20.51 -19.78
CA ILE A 411 -2.43 -19.28 -19.96
C ILE A 411 -1.79 -18.10 -19.20
N LEU A 412 -1.18 -18.40 -18.05
CA LEU A 412 -0.54 -17.44 -17.15
C LEU A 412 0.92 -17.82 -16.95
N PRO A 413 1.82 -17.42 -17.87
CA PRO A 413 3.25 -17.74 -17.77
C PRO A 413 3.88 -17.09 -16.54
N LEU A 414 4.82 -17.79 -15.91
CA LEU A 414 5.48 -17.37 -14.65
C LEU A 414 6.05 -15.95 -14.70
N LYS A 415 6.69 -15.59 -15.81
CA LYS A 415 7.29 -14.25 -16.00
C LYS A 415 6.31 -13.08 -15.89
N GLY A 416 5.01 -13.34 -16.05
CA GLY A 416 3.98 -12.31 -15.93
C GLY A 416 3.57 -12.01 -14.49
N PHE A 417 3.81 -12.95 -13.58
CA PHE A 417 3.46 -12.78 -12.16
C PHE A 417 4.44 -11.88 -11.42
N PRO A 418 3.99 -11.22 -10.34
CA PRO A 418 4.87 -10.50 -9.43
C PRO A 418 5.80 -11.49 -8.71
N ARG A 419 7.09 -11.19 -8.64
CA ARG A 419 8.11 -12.11 -8.13
C ARG A 419 9.18 -11.50 -7.23
N LEU A 420 9.35 -10.19 -7.27
CA LEU A 420 10.28 -9.46 -6.38
C LEU A 420 9.46 -8.62 -5.41
N VAL A 421 9.30 -9.14 -4.19
CA VAL A 421 8.48 -8.53 -3.13
C VAL A 421 9.28 -7.43 -2.45
N PRO A 422 8.91 -6.14 -2.57
CA PRO A 422 9.48 -5.10 -1.73
C PRO A 422 8.94 -5.22 -0.31
N VAL A 423 9.83 -5.33 0.66
CA VAL A 423 9.56 -5.19 2.09
C VAL A 423 10.24 -3.91 2.55
N HIS A 424 9.50 -3.00 3.15
CA HIS A 424 9.98 -1.68 3.51
C HIS A 424 9.70 -1.40 4.98
N VAL A 425 10.65 -0.80 5.69
CA VAL A 425 10.49 -0.34 7.07
C VAL A 425 10.94 1.11 7.15
N LEU A 426 10.07 1.97 7.68
CA LEU A 426 10.41 3.34 8.06
C LEU A 426 10.18 3.50 9.56
N GLN A 427 11.21 3.85 10.30
CA GLN A 427 11.07 4.32 11.68
C GLN A 427 10.88 5.83 11.69
N ILE A 428 9.84 6.29 12.37
CA ILE A 428 9.52 7.71 12.59
C ILE A 428 9.19 7.88 14.07
N GLY A 429 10.13 8.40 14.84
CA GLY A 429 10.07 8.41 16.29
C GLY A 429 9.98 6.98 16.87
N ALA A 430 9.05 6.75 17.77
CA ALA A 430 8.81 5.44 18.37
C ALA A 430 7.91 4.51 17.53
N THR A 431 7.57 4.89 16.30
CA THR A 431 6.71 4.07 15.43
C THR A 431 7.47 3.60 14.19
N ALA A 432 7.37 2.31 13.88
CA ALA A 432 7.85 1.74 12.61
C ALA A 432 6.68 1.43 11.68
N ILE A 433 6.71 1.96 10.46
CA ILE A 433 5.77 1.63 9.39
C ILE A 433 6.38 0.53 8.54
N VAL A 434 5.68 -0.60 8.44
CA VAL A 434 6.04 -1.73 7.58
C VAL A 434 5.21 -1.66 6.30
N GLY A 435 5.80 -1.24 5.19
CA GLY A 435 5.16 -1.18 3.88
C GLY A 435 5.27 -2.52 3.15
N LEU A 436 4.13 -3.09 2.77
CA LEU A 436 4.03 -4.36 2.04
C LEU A 436 3.23 -4.20 0.75
N PRO A 437 3.59 -4.90 -0.35
CA PRO A 437 2.92 -4.77 -1.64
C PRO A 437 1.64 -5.60 -1.74
N PHE A 438 1.11 -6.07 -0.63
CA PHE A 438 -0.05 -6.94 -0.56
C PHE A 438 -1.25 -6.21 0.05
N GLU A 439 -2.44 -6.69 -0.27
CA GLU A 439 -3.59 -6.50 0.59
C GLU A 439 -3.47 -7.51 1.75
N VAL A 440 -3.26 -7.01 2.95
CA VAL A 440 -2.99 -7.79 4.16
C VAL A 440 -4.27 -7.91 4.97
N THR A 441 -4.71 -9.15 5.33
CA THR A 441 -5.86 -9.34 6.23
C THR A 441 -5.52 -8.82 7.63
N VAL A 442 -6.53 -8.46 8.40
CA VAL A 442 -6.35 -7.92 9.76
C VAL A 442 -5.50 -8.87 10.62
N GLU A 443 -5.81 -10.15 10.59
CA GLU A 443 -5.07 -11.13 11.41
C GLU A 443 -3.67 -11.39 10.88
N SER A 444 -3.48 -11.41 9.55
CA SER A 444 -2.13 -11.46 8.96
C SER A 444 -1.29 -10.26 9.40
N GLY A 445 -1.87 -9.07 9.41
CA GLY A 445 -1.20 -7.85 9.85
C GLY A 445 -0.79 -7.91 11.32
N ARG A 446 -1.67 -8.37 12.20
CA ARG A 446 -1.35 -8.57 13.64
C ARG A 446 -0.17 -9.52 13.83
N ARG A 447 -0.16 -10.65 13.11
CA ARG A 447 0.94 -11.64 13.19
C ARG A 447 2.25 -11.10 12.60
N ILE A 448 2.19 -10.31 11.52
CA ILE A 448 3.38 -9.65 10.95
C ILE A 448 3.92 -8.61 11.91
N ALA A 449 3.08 -7.76 12.49
CA ALA A 449 3.48 -6.77 13.48
C ALA A 449 4.07 -7.42 14.74
N ALA A 450 3.46 -8.51 15.22
CA ALA A 450 3.98 -9.27 16.36
C ALA A 450 5.36 -9.87 16.08
N ALA A 451 5.59 -10.43 14.89
CA ALA A 451 6.90 -10.95 14.48
C ALA A 451 7.95 -9.85 14.37
N ALA A 452 7.57 -8.68 13.85
CA ALA A 452 8.45 -7.52 13.79
C ALA A 452 8.81 -7.00 15.19
N ASN A 453 7.84 -6.88 16.09
CA ASN A 453 8.08 -6.50 17.49
C ASN A 453 9.00 -7.49 18.21
N ALA A 454 8.82 -8.78 17.98
CA ALA A 454 9.67 -9.81 18.60
C ALA A 454 11.13 -9.80 18.12
N ALA A 455 11.41 -9.16 16.98
CA ALA A 455 12.75 -9.00 16.43
C ALA A 455 13.46 -7.74 16.91
N LEU A 456 12.79 -6.86 17.65
CA LEU A 456 13.39 -5.65 18.19
C LEU A 456 14.33 -5.99 19.35
N PRO A 457 15.52 -5.34 19.44
CA PRO A 457 16.37 -5.44 20.61
C PRO A 457 15.70 -4.84 21.85
N PRO A 458 16.08 -5.27 23.08
CA PRO A 458 15.43 -4.82 24.32
C PRO A 458 15.52 -3.31 24.58
N ASP A 459 16.50 -2.63 24.00
CA ASP A 459 16.78 -1.20 24.13
C ASP A 459 16.30 -0.39 22.92
N SER A 460 15.51 -1.00 22.03
CA SER A 460 14.96 -0.32 20.86
C SER A 460 14.05 0.84 21.24
N SER A 461 14.20 1.97 20.56
CA SER A 461 13.29 3.11 20.69
C SER A 461 11.94 2.87 19.97
N ILE A 462 11.82 1.80 19.16
CA ILE A 462 10.57 1.45 18.49
C ILE A 462 9.62 0.79 19.50
N GLY A 463 8.52 1.46 19.81
CA GLY A 463 7.47 0.97 20.70
C GLY A 463 6.22 0.49 19.99
N ARG A 464 6.08 0.78 18.68
CA ARG A 464 4.89 0.43 17.87
C ARG A 464 5.27 0.03 16.46
N VAL A 465 4.62 -1.02 15.94
CA VAL A 465 4.73 -1.43 14.53
C VAL A 465 3.38 -1.32 13.85
N VAL A 466 3.32 -0.58 12.75
CA VAL A 466 2.14 -0.36 11.91
C VAL A 466 2.37 -1.00 10.55
N VAL A 467 1.46 -1.89 10.12
CA VAL A 467 1.53 -2.51 8.78
C VAL A 467 0.70 -1.70 7.80
N SER A 468 1.33 -1.23 6.73
CA SER A 468 0.69 -0.57 5.60
C SER A 468 0.66 -1.50 4.39
N SER A 469 -0.52 -1.72 3.86
CA SER A 469 -0.80 -2.54 2.69
C SER A 469 -0.53 -1.78 1.39
N VAL A 470 -0.43 -2.51 0.28
CA VAL A 470 -0.33 -2.04 -1.12
C VAL A 470 0.73 -0.97 -1.35
N ALA A 471 1.82 -1.04 -0.56
CA ALA A 471 2.95 -0.13 -0.66
C ALA A 471 4.00 -0.61 -1.67
N ASN A 472 4.55 0.32 -2.44
CA ASN A 472 5.67 0.16 -3.40
C ASN A 472 5.42 -0.78 -4.60
N GLU A 473 4.44 -1.69 -4.57
CA GLU A 473 4.00 -2.56 -5.66
C GLU A 473 2.63 -3.18 -5.29
N TYR A 474 2.10 -4.05 -6.17
CA TYR A 474 0.89 -4.81 -5.90
C TYR A 474 1.09 -6.31 -6.18
N PHE A 475 0.88 -7.16 -5.16
CA PHE A 475 1.14 -8.62 -5.19
C PHE A 475 -0.10 -9.47 -4.86
N GLY A 476 -1.31 -8.89 -4.87
CA GLY A 476 -2.52 -9.57 -4.41
C GLY A 476 -2.59 -9.62 -2.88
N TYR A 477 -2.97 -10.76 -2.33
CA TYR A 477 -3.36 -10.87 -0.93
C TYR A 477 -2.36 -11.65 -0.07
N VAL A 478 -2.37 -11.35 1.23
CA VAL A 478 -1.77 -12.16 2.29
C VAL A 478 -2.85 -12.48 3.31
N ALA A 479 -3.32 -13.73 3.30
CA ALA A 479 -4.18 -14.33 4.30
C ALA A 479 -3.38 -15.26 5.21
N THR A 480 -3.83 -15.49 6.45
CA THR A 480 -3.26 -16.53 7.33
C THR A 480 -3.51 -17.91 6.73
N ALA A 481 -2.79 -18.93 7.22
CA ALA A 481 -3.02 -20.31 6.76
C ALA A 481 -4.46 -20.79 7.04
N GLU A 482 -5.03 -20.36 8.16
CA GLU A 482 -6.40 -20.67 8.57
C GLU A 482 -7.42 -20.00 7.65
N GLU A 483 -7.26 -18.71 7.37
CA GLU A 483 -8.10 -17.97 6.41
C GLU A 483 -7.98 -18.54 5.01
N TYR A 484 -6.75 -18.84 4.58
CA TYR A 484 -6.46 -19.46 3.29
C TYR A 484 -7.19 -20.81 3.14
N SER A 485 -7.26 -21.61 4.20
CA SER A 485 -7.89 -22.93 4.17
C SER A 485 -9.37 -22.88 3.76
N ARG A 486 -10.05 -21.77 4.03
CA ARG A 486 -11.49 -21.59 3.70
C ARG A 486 -11.74 -21.26 2.24
N GLN A 487 -10.73 -20.82 1.48
CA GLN A 487 -10.84 -20.49 0.06
C GLN A 487 -11.98 -19.51 -0.26
N TYR A 488 -11.98 -18.37 0.44
CA TYR A 488 -12.69 -17.18 0.06
C TYR A 488 -11.84 -16.36 -0.93
N TYR A 489 -12.30 -15.16 -1.28
CA TYR A 489 -11.63 -14.27 -2.24
C TYR A 489 -10.15 -14.03 -1.86
N GLU A 490 -9.88 -13.70 -0.61
CA GLU A 490 -8.54 -13.43 -0.07
C GLU A 490 -7.64 -14.66 -0.19
N GLY A 491 -8.11 -15.84 0.21
CA GLY A 491 -7.39 -17.12 0.05
C GLY A 491 -7.17 -17.49 -1.41
N GLY A 492 -8.17 -17.25 -2.27
CA GLY A 492 -8.06 -17.44 -3.73
C GLY A 492 -6.99 -16.58 -4.36
N HIS A 493 -6.80 -15.35 -3.85
CA HIS A 493 -5.83 -14.37 -4.36
C HIS A 493 -4.49 -14.37 -3.60
N THR A 494 -4.32 -15.13 -2.53
CA THR A 494 -3.01 -15.37 -1.90
C THR A 494 -2.20 -16.31 -2.80
N LEU A 495 -1.46 -15.73 -3.77
CA LEU A 495 -0.89 -16.44 -4.92
C LEU A 495 0.14 -17.52 -4.55
N TYR A 496 0.91 -17.30 -3.48
CA TYR A 496 2.03 -18.14 -3.08
C TYR A 496 1.67 -19.15 -1.96
N GLY A 497 0.39 -19.51 -1.84
CA GLY A 497 -0.08 -20.60 -0.97
C GLY A 497 -0.18 -20.23 0.52
N PRO A 498 -0.47 -21.22 1.38
CA PRO A 498 -0.84 -20.99 2.78
C PRO A 498 0.30 -20.45 3.65
N ASN A 499 1.56 -20.62 3.24
CA ASN A 499 2.72 -20.15 3.99
C ASN A 499 3.08 -18.68 3.73
N THR A 500 2.36 -17.98 2.85
CA THR A 500 2.70 -16.61 2.44
C THR A 500 2.80 -15.67 3.63
N GLN A 501 1.83 -15.69 4.56
CA GLN A 501 1.85 -14.80 5.73
C GLN A 501 3.10 -15.04 6.62
N ARG A 502 3.40 -16.29 6.94
CA ARG A 502 4.56 -16.65 7.78
C ARG A 502 5.89 -16.28 7.10
N PHE A 503 5.99 -16.49 5.79
CA PHE A 503 7.16 -16.12 4.99
C PHE A 503 7.38 -14.61 4.98
N VAL A 504 6.33 -13.82 4.76
CA VAL A 504 6.39 -12.36 4.79
C VAL A 504 6.77 -11.87 6.19
N ALA A 505 6.17 -12.43 7.24
CA ALA A 505 6.47 -12.08 8.63
C ALA A 505 7.96 -12.32 8.99
N ALA A 506 8.55 -13.44 8.54
CA ALA A 506 9.97 -13.72 8.77
C ALA A 506 10.89 -12.71 8.07
N HIS A 507 10.57 -12.30 6.83
CA HIS A 507 11.34 -11.28 6.13
C HIS A 507 11.18 -9.89 6.75
N VAL A 508 9.99 -9.54 7.23
CA VAL A 508 9.74 -8.29 7.97
C VAL A 508 10.52 -8.29 9.28
N ALA A 509 10.46 -9.38 10.06
CA ALA A 509 11.19 -9.52 11.31
C ALA A 509 12.72 -9.36 11.10
N LYS A 510 13.25 -10.00 10.06
CA LYS A 510 14.68 -9.87 9.71
C LYS A 510 15.04 -8.42 9.38
N LEU A 511 14.27 -7.75 8.51
CA LEU A 511 14.55 -6.36 8.16
C LEU A 511 14.37 -5.41 9.35
N MET A 512 13.37 -5.65 10.20
CA MET A 512 13.13 -4.88 11.42
C MET A 512 14.33 -4.97 12.38
N GLY A 513 14.85 -6.18 12.63
CA GLY A 513 16.05 -6.37 13.43
C GLY A 513 17.28 -5.67 12.83
N GLU A 514 17.45 -5.73 11.50
CA GLU A 514 18.53 -5.02 10.80
C GLU A 514 18.42 -3.49 10.97
N VAL A 515 17.20 -2.92 10.84
CA VAL A 515 16.96 -1.47 11.01
C VAL A 515 17.16 -1.02 12.46
N ALA A 516 16.72 -1.83 13.43
CA ALA A 516 16.78 -1.47 14.84
C ALA A 516 18.17 -1.61 15.48
N THR A 517 19.06 -2.46 14.92
CA THR A 517 20.40 -2.72 15.47
C THR A 517 21.50 -1.85 14.88
N LEU A 518 21.29 -1.27 13.73
CA LEU A 518 22.26 -0.35 13.16
C LEU A 518 22.11 1.01 13.87
N ASP A 519 23.17 1.43 14.57
CA ASP A 519 23.39 2.86 14.88
C ASP A 519 23.25 3.59 13.53
N ALA A 520 22.10 4.14 13.24
CA ALA A 520 21.53 4.51 11.95
C ALA A 520 22.40 5.43 11.06
N VAL A 521 23.65 5.01 10.81
CA VAL A 521 24.59 5.74 9.94
C VAL A 521 24.24 5.54 8.47
N LEU A 522 23.67 4.38 8.12
CA LEU A 522 23.28 4.05 6.74
C LEU A 522 21.90 3.44 6.67
N PRO A 523 21.11 3.77 5.63
CA PRO A 523 19.90 3.02 5.31
C PRO A 523 20.19 1.54 5.05
N VAL A 524 19.36 0.66 5.58
CA VAL A 524 19.48 -0.78 5.32
C VAL A 524 18.95 -1.10 3.93
N VAL A 525 19.82 -1.58 3.04
CA VAL A 525 19.42 -2.10 1.72
C VAL A 525 19.92 -3.54 1.58
N SER A 526 19.02 -4.49 1.64
CA SER A 526 19.35 -5.92 1.56
C SER A 526 18.62 -6.61 0.42
N ASP A 527 19.31 -7.56 -0.22
CA ASP A 527 18.79 -8.39 -1.32
C ASP A 527 18.32 -7.61 -2.58
N VAL A 528 18.64 -6.33 -2.70
CA VAL A 528 18.30 -5.51 -3.85
C VAL A 528 19.38 -5.66 -4.93
N ALA A 529 18.95 -6.01 -6.15
CA ALA A 529 19.88 -6.09 -7.28
C ALA A 529 20.46 -4.71 -7.63
N PRO A 530 21.77 -4.59 -7.93
CA PRO A 530 22.38 -3.30 -8.33
C PRO A 530 21.74 -2.68 -9.57
N GLN A 531 21.06 -3.50 -10.38
CA GLN A 531 20.31 -3.07 -11.54
C GLN A 531 18.93 -3.73 -11.54
N ARG A 532 17.87 -2.91 -11.58
CA ARG A 532 16.49 -3.34 -11.74
C ARG A 532 16.06 -3.13 -13.18
N SER A 533 15.37 -4.12 -13.76
CA SER A 533 14.89 -4.05 -15.14
C SER A 533 13.46 -4.54 -15.25
N TRP A 534 12.73 -3.96 -16.20
CA TRP A 534 11.36 -4.34 -16.55
C TRP A 534 11.23 -4.56 -18.05
N ASP A 535 10.39 -5.53 -18.41
CA ASP A 535 9.99 -5.82 -19.77
C ASP A 535 8.47 -6.07 -19.76
N LEU A 536 7.70 -5.00 -20.00
CA LEU A 536 6.25 -4.94 -19.78
C LEU A 536 5.50 -4.86 -21.10
N LYS A 537 4.40 -5.60 -21.22
CA LYS A 537 3.52 -5.59 -22.39
C LYS A 537 2.74 -4.28 -22.43
N VAL A 538 2.97 -3.49 -23.47
CA VAL A 538 2.32 -2.18 -23.65
C VAL A 538 0.87 -2.36 -24.06
N HIS A 539 -0.01 -1.51 -23.53
CA HIS A 539 -1.37 -1.39 -23.98
C HIS A 539 -1.42 -0.99 -25.47
N ARG A 540 -2.27 -1.65 -26.23
CA ARG A 540 -2.55 -1.25 -27.62
C ARG A 540 -3.88 -0.52 -27.63
N TYR A 541 -3.82 0.78 -27.89
CA TYR A 541 -5.01 1.51 -28.36
C TYR A 541 -5.32 1.00 -29.75
N LEU A 542 -6.52 0.48 -29.95
CA LEU A 542 -7.05 0.14 -31.26
C LEU A 542 -7.50 1.40 -31.95
#